data_232e20859dfff77ca55e4e0c49b28225
#
_entry.id   232e20859dfff77ca55e4e0c49b28225
#
_cell.length_a   1.000
_cell.length_b   1.000
_cell.length_c   1.000
_cell.angle_alpha   90.00
_cell.angle_beta   90.00
_cell.angle_gamma   90.00
#
_symmetry.space_group_name_H-M   'P 1'
#
loop_
_entity.id
_entity.type
_entity.pdbx_description
1 polymer ?
#
loop_
_entity_poly.entity_id
_entity_poly.type
_entity_poly.pdbx_seq_one_letter_code
_entity_poly.pdbx_strand_id
1 'polypeptide(L)'
;ALMFLGGTNFMLLFALITRLQTNLFKDEEFRWYGSIIVLFTVGIGISLLVTQRTGGLEESFRTSLFQVVSTTTTTGYSTADYQSWGQVYWVLFLGLMLFCGCQGSTSGGMKISRLVVLTKNTLLVFKRQVHPDALYRVKMNGKVISDETSSKVLAFAFLYFTLAAFSALVLSATGMEFDESIGL
;
A
#
# COMPACT_ATOMS: atom_id res chain seq x y z
N ALA A 1 -1.75 16.74 -3.78
CA ALA A 1 -3.21 16.57 -3.78
C ALA A 1 -3.67 15.68 -4.95
N LEU A 2 -3.33 15.98 -6.22
CA LEU A 2 -3.78 15.20 -7.39
C LEU A 2 -3.30 13.74 -7.36
N MET A 3 -2.06 13.47 -6.97
CA MET A 3 -1.53 12.11 -6.80
C MET A 3 -2.37 11.28 -5.82
N PHE A 4 -2.71 11.86 -4.66
CA PHE A 4 -3.57 11.19 -3.67
C PHE A 4 -4.94 10.83 -4.25
N LEU A 5 -5.57 11.76 -4.99
CA LEU A 5 -6.84 11.51 -5.68
C LEU A 5 -6.71 10.43 -6.75
N GLY A 6 -5.62 10.40 -7.52
CA GLY A 6 -5.34 9.35 -8.49
C GLY A 6 -5.21 7.95 -7.87
N GLY A 7 -4.72 7.85 -6.61
CA GLY A 7 -4.66 6.61 -5.85
C GLY A 7 -5.98 6.20 -5.18
N THR A 8 -7.02 7.05 -5.19
CA THR A 8 -8.33 6.71 -4.65
C THR A 8 -9.23 6.02 -5.69
N ASN A 9 -10.29 5.38 -5.22
CA ASN A 9 -11.27 4.75 -6.10
C ASN A 9 -12.08 5.82 -6.85
N PHE A 10 -12.02 5.82 -8.19
CA PHE A 10 -12.73 6.78 -9.03
C PHE A 10 -14.25 6.71 -8.89
N MET A 11 -14.82 5.53 -8.61
CA MET A 11 -16.27 5.40 -8.36
C MET A 11 -16.69 6.17 -7.11
N LEU A 12 -15.86 6.14 -6.04
CA LEU A 12 -16.09 6.92 -4.84
C LEU A 12 -15.94 8.42 -5.08
N LEU A 13 -14.94 8.83 -5.88
CA LEU A 13 -14.76 10.23 -6.26
C LEU A 13 -15.93 10.74 -7.10
N PHE A 14 -16.37 9.97 -8.09
CA PHE A 14 -17.53 10.30 -8.92
C PHE A 14 -18.80 10.45 -8.06
N ALA A 15 -19.04 9.51 -7.16
CA ALA A 15 -20.17 9.54 -6.24
C ALA A 15 -20.14 10.78 -5.31
N LEU A 16 -18.95 11.21 -4.90
CA LEU A 16 -18.78 12.45 -4.12
C LEU A 16 -19.14 13.69 -4.94
N ILE A 17 -18.65 13.78 -6.18
CA ILE A 17 -18.90 14.93 -7.09
C ILE A 17 -20.40 15.03 -7.45
N THR A 18 -21.05 13.90 -7.69
CA THR A 18 -22.48 13.83 -8.04
C THR A 18 -23.42 13.94 -6.83
N ARG A 19 -22.88 14.22 -5.63
CA ARG A 19 -23.63 14.32 -4.37
C ARG A 19 -24.49 13.07 -4.06
N LEU A 20 -24.18 11.92 -4.64
CA LEU A 20 -24.71 10.66 -4.18
C LEU A 20 -24.17 10.43 -2.77
N GLN A 21 -25.06 10.17 -1.79
CA GLN A 21 -24.75 10.11 -0.34
C GLN A 21 -23.74 9.02 0.03
N THR A 22 -22.55 9.05 -0.54
CA THR A 22 -21.46 8.12 -0.22
C THR A 22 -20.49 8.82 0.72
N ASN A 23 -20.45 8.35 1.96
CA ASN A 23 -19.42 8.78 2.91
C ASN A 23 -18.12 8.04 2.61
N LEU A 24 -17.14 8.70 1.98
CA LEU A 24 -15.78 8.18 1.73
C LEU A 24 -15.16 7.53 2.98
N PHE A 25 -15.35 8.17 4.12
CA PHE A 25 -14.81 7.67 5.41
C PHE A 25 -15.47 6.39 5.94
N LYS A 26 -16.61 5.95 5.37
CA LYS A 26 -17.23 4.67 5.71
C LYS A 26 -16.65 3.51 4.92
N ASP A 27 -16.00 3.79 3.80
CA ASP A 27 -15.34 2.78 2.99
C ASP A 27 -14.07 2.27 3.69
N GLU A 28 -14.01 0.94 3.92
CA GLU A 28 -12.89 0.34 4.61
C GLU A 28 -11.59 0.47 3.80
N GLU A 29 -11.66 0.34 2.48
CA GLU A 29 -10.49 0.44 1.62
C GLU A 29 -9.89 1.84 1.69
N PHE A 30 -10.72 2.88 1.61
CA PHE A 30 -10.28 4.28 1.72
C PHE A 30 -9.63 4.57 3.09
N ARG A 31 -10.21 4.02 4.16
CA ARG A 31 -9.63 4.15 5.51
C ARG A 31 -8.27 3.48 5.63
N TRP A 32 -8.11 2.29 5.08
CA TRP A 32 -6.82 1.60 5.06
C TRP A 32 -5.79 2.37 4.23
N TYR A 33 -6.20 2.87 3.05
CA TYR A 33 -5.35 3.71 2.19
C TYR A 33 -4.85 4.95 2.94
N GLY A 34 -5.75 5.72 3.52
CA GLY A 34 -5.41 6.91 4.30
C GLY A 34 -4.54 6.59 5.53
N SER A 35 -4.85 5.49 6.24
CA SER A 35 -4.08 5.06 7.41
C SER A 35 -2.64 4.67 7.05
N ILE A 36 -2.43 3.96 5.94
CA ILE A 36 -1.09 3.59 5.46
C ILE A 36 -0.30 4.86 5.13
N ILE A 37 -0.87 5.80 4.38
CA ILE A 37 -0.20 7.04 4.02
C ILE A 37 0.17 7.83 5.28
N VAL A 38 -0.75 8.00 6.22
CA VAL A 38 -0.49 8.74 7.47
C VAL A 38 0.59 8.05 8.30
N LEU A 39 0.49 6.72 8.48
CA LEU A 39 1.45 5.95 9.27
C LEU A 39 2.87 6.09 8.72
N PHE A 40 3.06 5.87 7.41
CA PHE A 40 4.37 5.98 6.79
C PHE A 40 4.88 7.41 6.74
N THR A 41 4.03 8.39 6.46
CA THR A 41 4.41 9.82 6.48
C THR A 41 4.90 10.24 7.85
N VAL A 42 4.17 9.89 8.91
CA VAL A 42 4.56 10.23 10.28
C VAL A 42 5.83 9.48 10.68
N GLY A 43 5.91 8.18 10.40
CA GLY A 43 7.09 7.37 10.73
C GLY A 43 8.37 7.88 10.04
N ILE A 44 8.31 8.11 8.73
CA ILE A 44 9.45 8.63 7.95
C ILE A 44 9.76 10.07 8.37
N GLY A 45 8.72 10.91 8.54
CA GLY A 45 8.89 12.31 8.96
C GLY A 45 9.61 12.45 10.32
N ILE A 46 9.21 11.67 11.32
CA ILE A 46 9.86 11.61 12.62
C ILE A 46 11.31 11.12 12.48
N SER A 47 11.51 10.06 11.69
CA SER A 47 12.85 9.51 11.48
C SER A 47 13.81 10.51 10.81
N LEU A 48 13.34 11.28 9.81
CA LEU A 48 14.12 12.33 9.16
C LEU A 48 14.47 13.47 10.11
N LEU A 49 13.56 13.81 11.02
CA LEU A 49 13.81 14.81 12.08
C LEU A 49 14.89 14.35 13.05
N VAL A 50 14.78 13.12 13.56
CA VAL A 50 15.73 12.57 14.53
C VAL A 50 17.12 12.44 13.92
N THR A 51 17.21 12.09 12.64
CA THR A 51 18.49 11.97 11.92
C THR A 51 19.02 13.30 11.39
N GLN A 52 18.32 14.43 11.67
CA GLN A 52 18.71 15.79 11.24
C GLN A 52 19.03 15.92 9.73
N ARG A 53 18.34 15.13 8.91
CA ARG A 53 18.54 15.12 7.44
C ARG A 53 17.76 16.21 6.70
N THR A 54 16.93 16.96 7.42
CA THR A 54 16.07 18.02 6.91
C THR A 54 16.17 19.26 7.81
N GLY A 55 15.88 20.44 7.26
CA GLY A 55 16.04 21.70 7.95
C GLY A 55 15.00 22.03 9.03
N GLY A 56 13.99 21.15 9.23
CA GLY A 56 12.97 21.38 10.26
C GLY A 56 11.75 20.48 10.13
N LEU A 57 10.81 20.64 11.08
CA LEU A 57 9.58 19.84 11.16
C LEU A 57 8.76 19.90 9.87
N GLU A 58 8.51 21.11 9.36
CA GLU A 58 7.68 21.29 8.17
C GLU A 58 8.28 20.59 6.94
N GLU A 59 9.58 20.79 6.73
CA GLU A 59 10.30 20.21 5.60
C GLU A 59 10.30 18.68 5.67
N SER A 60 10.55 18.10 6.85
CA SER A 60 10.53 16.64 7.06
C SER A 60 9.19 16.03 6.71
N PHE A 61 8.08 16.61 7.22
CA PHE A 61 6.74 16.08 6.95
C PHE A 61 6.29 16.33 5.51
N ARG A 62 6.63 17.47 4.91
CA ARG A 62 6.31 17.77 3.52
C ARG A 62 7.02 16.81 2.57
N THR A 63 8.31 16.59 2.79
CA THR A 63 9.11 15.69 1.96
C THR A 63 8.66 14.23 2.13
N SER A 64 8.45 13.76 3.36
CA SER A 64 7.97 12.40 3.61
C SER A 64 6.57 12.17 3.02
N LEU A 65 5.62 13.11 3.20
CA LEU A 65 4.28 13.01 2.62
C LEU A 65 4.33 12.95 1.09
N PHE A 66 5.15 13.79 0.47
CA PHE A 66 5.28 13.78 -0.98
C PHE A 66 5.81 12.44 -1.49
N GLN A 67 6.89 11.93 -0.90
CA GLN A 67 7.51 10.68 -1.31
C GLN A 67 6.59 9.48 -1.05
N VAL A 68 5.95 9.41 0.12
CA VAL A 68 5.01 8.32 0.46
C VAL A 68 3.82 8.31 -0.51
N VAL A 69 3.20 9.47 -0.77
CA VAL A 69 2.07 9.54 -1.71
C VAL A 69 2.51 9.19 -3.12
N SER A 70 3.64 9.74 -3.59
CA SER A 70 4.15 9.46 -4.94
C SER A 70 4.42 7.97 -5.16
N THR A 71 5.01 7.31 -4.19
CA THR A 71 5.32 5.88 -4.23
C THR A 71 4.05 5.03 -4.16
N THR A 72 3.18 5.27 -3.16
CA THR A 72 1.95 4.48 -2.97
C THR A 72 0.98 4.64 -4.15
N THR A 73 0.99 5.77 -4.85
CA THR A 73 0.14 6.00 -6.03
C THR A 73 0.81 5.60 -7.34
N THR A 74 2.02 5.04 -7.29
CA THR A 74 2.84 4.69 -8.46
C THR A 74 3.03 5.86 -9.45
N THR A 75 3.08 7.10 -8.92
CA THR A 75 3.28 8.29 -9.74
C THR A 75 4.76 8.48 -10.11
N GLY A 76 5.69 8.11 -9.20
CA GLY A 76 7.12 8.08 -9.46
C GLY A 76 7.83 9.44 -9.41
N TYR A 77 7.13 10.54 -9.09
CA TYR A 77 7.82 11.82 -8.89
C TYR A 77 8.58 11.85 -7.57
N SER A 78 9.82 12.32 -7.60
CA SER A 78 10.66 12.48 -6.42
C SER A 78 11.05 13.95 -6.23
N THR A 79 10.99 14.44 -4.99
CA THR A 79 11.48 15.77 -4.59
C THR A 79 12.80 15.69 -3.80
N ALA A 80 13.16 14.50 -3.35
CA ALA A 80 14.38 14.23 -2.62
C ALA A 80 14.87 12.81 -2.96
N ASP A 81 16.17 12.63 -2.94
CA ASP A 81 16.78 11.33 -3.13
C ASP A 81 16.68 10.50 -1.84
N TYR A 82 15.66 9.62 -1.79
CA TYR A 82 15.41 8.74 -0.63
C TYR A 82 16.47 7.62 -0.51
N GLN A 83 17.21 7.30 -1.57
CA GLN A 83 18.30 6.32 -1.50
C GLN A 83 19.43 6.84 -0.60
N SER A 84 19.68 8.16 -0.63
CA SER A 84 20.67 8.80 0.25
C SER A 84 20.29 8.77 1.73
N TRP A 85 19.01 8.48 2.06
CA TRP A 85 18.54 8.42 3.46
C TRP A 85 18.97 7.14 4.17
N GLY A 86 19.34 6.08 3.43
CA GLY A 86 19.85 4.81 3.95
C GLY A 86 18.94 3.62 3.65
N GLN A 87 19.47 2.41 3.87
CA GLN A 87 18.83 1.15 3.49
C GLN A 87 17.45 0.92 4.12
N VAL A 88 17.21 1.39 5.34
CA VAL A 88 15.90 1.25 6.01
C VAL A 88 14.79 1.94 5.21
N TYR A 89 15.06 3.14 4.72
CA TYR A 89 14.08 3.88 3.92
C TYR A 89 13.82 3.20 2.58
N TRP A 90 14.88 2.66 1.96
CA TRP A 90 14.75 1.89 0.73
C TRP A 90 13.79 0.70 0.91
N VAL A 91 13.97 -0.10 1.98
CA VAL A 91 13.06 -1.23 2.29
C VAL A 91 11.63 -0.76 2.55
N LEU A 92 11.44 0.36 3.27
CA LEU A 92 10.11 0.93 3.52
C LEU A 92 9.41 1.37 2.22
N PHE A 93 10.13 2.05 1.34
CA PHE A 93 9.59 2.46 0.04
C PHE A 93 9.34 1.27 -0.88
N LEU A 94 10.20 0.26 -0.88
CA LEU A 94 9.95 -1.00 -1.58
C LEU A 94 8.62 -1.63 -1.11
N GLY A 95 8.39 -1.71 0.20
CA GLY A 95 7.12 -2.17 0.74
C GLY A 95 5.93 -1.36 0.25
N LEU A 96 6.06 -0.03 0.18
CA LEU A 96 5.02 0.85 -0.35
C LEU A 96 4.79 0.67 -1.86
N MET A 97 5.83 0.35 -2.65
CA MET A 97 5.72 0.05 -4.09
C MET A 97 4.93 -1.22 -4.36
N LEU A 98 5.05 -2.22 -3.49
CA LEU A 98 4.29 -3.47 -3.61
C LEU A 98 2.80 -3.30 -3.34
N PHE A 99 2.43 -2.41 -2.40
CA PHE A 99 1.06 -2.15 -1.97
C PHE A 99 0.61 -0.77 -2.43
N CYS A 100 -0.12 -0.72 -3.53
CA CYS A 100 -0.51 0.52 -4.20
C CYS A 100 -1.97 0.88 -3.90
N GLY A 101 -2.46 2.00 -4.43
CA GLY A 101 -3.76 2.61 -4.17
C GLY A 101 -4.99 1.70 -4.17
N CYS A 102 -6.15 2.32 -4.05
CA CYS A 102 -7.45 1.65 -3.99
C CYS A 102 -7.81 0.91 -5.29
N GLN A 103 -8.71 -0.06 -5.18
CA GLN A 103 -9.31 -0.71 -6.35
C GLN A 103 -10.09 0.33 -7.17
N GLY A 104 -9.92 0.29 -8.50
CA GLY A 104 -10.50 1.30 -9.38
C GLY A 104 -9.77 2.64 -9.39
N SER A 105 -8.51 2.68 -8.89
CA SER A 105 -7.57 3.79 -9.05
C SER A 105 -6.63 3.56 -10.25
N THR A 106 -5.92 4.60 -10.66
CA THR A 106 -4.90 4.52 -11.73
C THR A 106 -3.57 3.91 -11.28
N SER A 107 -3.35 3.71 -9.97
CA SER A 107 -2.11 3.12 -9.45
C SER A 107 -1.92 1.67 -9.89
N GLY A 108 -0.68 1.26 -10.10
CA GLY A 108 -0.28 -0.12 -10.40
C GLY A 108 -0.30 -1.05 -9.17
N GLY A 109 0.45 -2.14 -9.21
CA GLY A 109 0.72 -3.03 -8.08
C GLY A 109 -0.48 -3.73 -7.45
N MET A 110 -0.26 -4.30 -6.26
CA MET A 110 -1.32 -4.98 -5.51
C MET A 110 -2.22 -3.97 -4.80
N LYS A 111 -3.51 -3.98 -5.15
CA LYS A 111 -4.50 -3.05 -4.60
C LYS A 111 -4.73 -3.25 -3.09
N ILE A 112 -4.98 -2.16 -2.38
CA ILE A 112 -5.21 -2.17 -0.92
C ILE A 112 -6.40 -3.05 -0.53
N SER A 113 -7.45 -3.15 -1.35
CA SER A 113 -8.55 -4.08 -1.11
C SER A 113 -8.09 -5.53 -0.91
N ARG A 114 -7.12 -5.98 -1.73
CA ARG A 114 -6.55 -7.33 -1.60
C ARG A 114 -5.71 -7.47 -0.33
N LEU A 115 -4.94 -6.46 0.03
CA LEU A 115 -4.18 -6.43 1.28
C LEU A 115 -5.12 -6.54 2.49
N VAL A 116 -6.24 -5.79 2.49
CA VAL A 116 -7.26 -5.86 3.56
C VAL A 116 -7.85 -7.26 3.67
N VAL A 117 -8.21 -7.88 2.53
CA VAL A 117 -8.74 -9.25 2.51
C VAL A 117 -7.71 -10.25 3.04
N LEU A 118 -6.44 -10.17 2.60
CA LEU A 118 -5.36 -11.03 3.07
C LEU A 118 -5.15 -10.89 4.58
N THR A 119 -5.04 -9.66 5.08
CA THR A 119 -4.83 -9.39 6.51
C THR A 119 -6.00 -9.95 7.34
N LYS A 120 -7.24 -9.69 6.93
CA LYS A 120 -8.42 -10.21 7.61
C LYS A 120 -8.49 -11.74 7.55
N ASN A 121 -8.16 -12.35 6.42
CA ASN A 121 -8.14 -13.80 6.29
C ASN A 121 -7.08 -14.43 7.20
N THR A 122 -5.87 -13.87 7.24
CA THR A 122 -4.81 -14.34 8.15
C THR A 122 -5.26 -14.25 9.62
N LEU A 123 -5.84 -13.12 10.04
CA LEU A 123 -6.36 -12.98 11.39
C LEU A 123 -7.50 -13.97 11.70
N LEU A 124 -8.33 -14.30 10.70
CA LEU A 124 -9.40 -15.29 10.86
C LEU A 124 -8.85 -16.71 11.00
N VAL A 125 -7.77 -17.06 10.28
CA VAL A 125 -7.11 -18.37 10.43
C VAL A 125 -6.65 -18.56 11.87
N PHE A 126 -5.99 -17.56 12.46
CA PHE A 126 -5.58 -17.63 13.88
C PHE A 126 -6.79 -17.73 14.83
N LYS A 127 -7.87 -16.99 14.57
CA LYS A 127 -9.09 -17.09 15.40
C LYS A 127 -9.75 -18.46 15.31
N ARG A 128 -9.77 -19.10 14.13
CA ARG A 128 -10.29 -20.45 13.93
C ARG A 128 -9.45 -21.50 14.67
N GLN A 129 -8.15 -21.30 14.80
CA GLN A 129 -7.29 -22.21 15.58
C GLN A 129 -7.63 -22.18 17.07
N VAL A 130 -8.02 -21.01 17.60
CA VAL A 130 -8.40 -20.87 19.02
C VAL A 130 -9.86 -21.31 19.26
N HIS A 131 -10.76 -21.10 18.30
CA HIS A 131 -12.19 -21.44 18.41
C HIS A 131 -12.65 -22.18 17.14
N PRO A 132 -12.41 -23.50 17.03
CA PRO A 132 -12.65 -24.26 15.79
C PRO A 132 -14.12 -24.34 15.39
N ASP A 133 -15.04 -24.34 16.36
CA ASP A 133 -16.49 -24.47 16.13
C ASP A 133 -17.16 -23.16 15.67
N ALA A 134 -16.45 -22.05 15.66
CA ALA A 134 -17.02 -20.75 15.30
C ALA A 134 -16.93 -20.50 13.79
N LEU A 135 -18.07 -20.20 13.16
CA LEU A 135 -18.16 -19.89 11.74
C LEU A 135 -17.74 -18.42 11.48
N TYR A 136 -16.45 -18.20 11.28
CA TYR A 136 -15.93 -16.89 10.90
C TYR A 136 -15.87 -16.73 9.39
N ARG A 137 -16.37 -15.59 8.88
CA ARG A 137 -16.30 -15.20 7.46
C ARG A 137 -15.65 -13.83 7.32
N VAL A 138 -14.82 -13.66 6.30
CA VAL A 138 -14.22 -12.36 5.96
C VAL A 138 -15.32 -11.41 5.54
N LYS A 139 -15.34 -10.19 6.10
CA LYS A 139 -16.27 -9.13 5.72
C LYS A 139 -15.48 -7.91 5.24
N MET A 140 -15.96 -7.27 4.17
CA MET A 140 -15.47 -5.99 3.67
C MET A 140 -16.65 -5.07 3.40
N ASN A 141 -16.62 -3.85 3.94
CA ASN A 141 -17.74 -2.91 3.86
C ASN A 141 -19.10 -3.51 4.29
N GLY A 142 -19.08 -4.37 5.34
CA GLY A 142 -20.28 -5.06 5.83
C GLY A 142 -20.75 -6.25 4.99
N LYS A 143 -20.19 -6.48 3.79
CA LYS A 143 -20.53 -7.61 2.93
C LYS A 143 -19.60 -8.80 3.20
N VAL A 144 -20.17 -10.00 3.26
CA VAL A 144 -19.39 -11.24 3.40
C VAL A 144 -18.70 -11.54 2.06
N ILE A 145 -17.39 -11.78 2.13
CA ILE A 145 -16.60 -12.22 0.98
C ILE A 145 -16.71 -13.75 0.91
N SER A 146 -16.95 -14.27 -0.31
CA SER A 146 -16.99 -15.71 -0.52
C SER A 146 -15.58 -16.33 -0.35
N ASP A 147 -15.54 -17.57 0.09
CA ASP A 147 -14.28 -18.33 0.23
C ASP A 147 -13.57 -18.47 -1.12
N GLU A 148 -14.32 -18.55 -2.22
CA GLU A 148 -13.77 -18.55 -3.58
C GLU A 148 -13.03 -17.24 -3.91
N THR A 149 -13.61 -16.08 -3.55
CA THR A 149 -12.96 -14.79 -3.76
C THR A 149 -11.70 -14.64 -2.90
N SER A 150 -11.76 -15.11 -1.65
CA SER A 150 -10.61 -15.11 -0.75
C SER A 150 -9.46 -15.98 -1.30
N SER A 151 -9.78 -17.16 -1.84
CA SER A 151 -8.80 -18.06 -2.47
C SER A 151 -8.19 -17.44 -3.73
N LYS A 152 -8.99 -16.77 -4.57
CA LYS A 152 -8.49 -16.04 -5.75
C LYS A 152 -7.52 -14.91 -5.36
N VAL A 153 -7.79 -14.19 -4.26
CA VAL A 153 -6.90 -13.15 -3.76
C VAL A 153 -5.58 -13.73 -3.25
N LEU A 154 -5.62 -14.86 -2.55
CA LEU A 154 -4.43 -15.59 -2.12
C LEU A 154 -3.58 -16.07 -3.30
N ALA A 155 -4.20 -16.72 -4.28
CA ALA A 155 -3.52 -17.18 -5.49
C ALA A 155 -2.88 -16.03 -6.27
N PHE A 156 -3.58 -14.90 -6.39
CA PHE A 156 -3.04 -13.69 -7.00
C PHE A 156 -1.83 -13.17 -6.24
N ALA A 157 -1.91 -13.08 -4.91
CA ALA A 157 -0.80 -12.58 -4.10
C ALA A 157 0.43 -13.47 -4.23
N PHE A 158 0.24 -14.80 -4.19
CA PHE A 158 1.32 -15.76 -4.40
C PHE A 158 1.99 -15.57 -5.77
N LEU A 159 1.19 -15.49 -6.84
CA LEU A 159 1.70 -15.29 -8.19
C LEU A 159 2.44 -13.95 -8.33
N TYR A 160 1.88 -12.88 -7.74
CA TYR A 160 2.47 -11.53 -7.78
C TYR A 160 3.85 -11.51 -7.13
N PHE A 161 3.99 -12.04 -5.92
CA PHE A 161 5.30 -12.10 -5.23
C PHE A 161 6.29 -13.05 -5.91
N THR A 162 5.80 -14.17 -6.46
CA THR A 162 6.65 -15.11 -7.21
C THR A 162 7.20 -14.46 -8.48
N LEU A 163 6.36 -13.76 -9.25
CA LEU A 163 6.80 -13.04 -10.44
C LEU A 163 7.75 -11.89 -10.11
N ALA A 164 7.48 -11.13 -9.05
CA ALA A 164 8.37 -10.07 -8.59
C ALA A 164 9.76 -10.61 -8.19
N ALA A 165 9.78 -11.71 -7.43
CA ALA A 165 11.03 -12.37 -7.05
C ALA A 165 11.78 -12.94 -8.27
N PHE A 166 11.06 -13.57 -9.19
CA PHE A 166 11.65 -14.11 -10.42
C PHE A 166 12.23 -13.01 -11.32
N SER A 167 11.50 -11.88 -11.49
CA SER A 167 12.02 -10.75 -12.29
C SER A 167 13.26 -10.14 -11.65
N ALA A 168 13.29 -9.98 -10.33
CA ALA A 168 14.47 -9.48 -9.62
C ALA A 168 15.69 -10.42 -9.79
N LEU A 169 15.49 -11.75 -9.74
CA LEU A 169 16.56 -12.72 -9.99
C LEU A 169 17.10 -12.63 -11.42
N VAL A 170 16.22 -12.51 -12.42
CA VAL A 170 16.63 -12.39 -13.82
C VAL A 170 17.42 -11.10 -14.03
N LEU A 171 16.98 -9.97 -13.49
CA LEU A 171 17.68 -8.69 -13.58
C LEU A 171 19.04 -8.73 -12.87
N SER A 172 19.12 -9.32 -11.69
CA SER A 172 20.39 -9.51 -10.97
C SER A 172 21.38 -10.39 -11.74
N ALA A 173 20.88 -11.39 -12.48
CA ALA A 173 21.72 -12.24 -13.33
C ALA A 173 22.32 -11.49 -14.54
N THR A 174 21.77 -10.35 -14.94
CA THR A 174 22.34 -9.47 -15.98
C THR A 174 23.46 -8.56 -15.49
N GLY A 175 23.83 -8.66 -14.20
CA GLY A 175 24.92 -7.90 -13.59
C GLY A 175 24.49 -6.58 -12.95
N MET A 176 23.20 -6.33 -12.82
CA MET A 176 22.67 -5.18 -12.05
C MET A 176 22.86 -5.42 -10.55
N GLU A 177 23.05 -4.35 -9.77
CA GLU A 177 23.07 -4.46 -8.33
C GLU A 177 21.71 -4.94 -7.81
N PHE A 178 21.72 -5.72 -6.71
CA PHE A 178 20.50 -6.34 -6.19
C PHE A 178 19.44 -5.30 -5.83
N ASP A 179 19.87 -4.16 -5.29
CA ASP A 179 19.00 -3.04 -4.91
C ASP A 179 18.30 -2.42 -6.12
N GLU A 180 18.99 -2.27 -7.24
CA GLU A 180 18.43 -1.76 -8.49
C GLU A 180 17.47 -2.76 -9.13
N SER A 181 17.81 -4.06 -9.10
CA SER A 181 16.99 -5.11 -9.72
C SER A 181 15.65 -5.37 -9.03
N ILE A 182 15.50 -5.00 -7.77
CA ILE A 182 14.22 -5.08 -7.05
C ILE A 182 13.41 -3.77 -7.20
N GLY A 183 14.08 -2.63 -7.37
CA GLY A 183 13.42 -1.32 -7.48
C GLY A 183 12.89 -0.99 -8.88
N LEU A 184 13.26 -1.78 -9.90
CA LEU A 184 12.75 -1.70 -11.29
C LEU A 184 11.50 -2.55 -11.49
#